data_f951d5db7ee080d921af87e6951f7be6
#
_entry.id   f951d5db7ee080d921af87e6951f7be6
#
_cell.length_a   1.000
_cell.length_b   1.000
_cell.length_c   1.000
_cell.angle_alpha   90.00
_cell.angle_beta   90.00
_cell.angle_gamma   90.00
#
_symmetry.space_group_name_H-M   'P 1'
#
loop_
_entity.id
_entity.type
_entity.pdbx_description
1 polymer ?
#
loop_
_entity_poly.entity_id
_entity_poly.type
_entity_poly.pdbx_seq_one_letter_code
_entity_poly.pdbx_strand_id
1 'polypeptide(L)'
;MNAHVSSAAVVPSPAGEEPGASLVFRAAMRKLAGAVSVLTVGQGEARTGLTATSVSSLSVEPPTLLICVNRGASSFAPLLAERTFAINVLRPHHEPVADRFAGKGGLKGPARYEGADWTRLATGAPVLADALAAFDCELEDAIERHSHVIVIGRVVASRITENADPLLYWAGSYRGLAL
;
A
#
# COMPACT_ATOMS: atom_id res chain seq x y z
N MET A 1 -15.64 -36.01 -24.24
CA MET A 1 -14.63 -35.09 -23.67
C MET A 1 -15.10 -34.67 -22.28
N ASN A 2 -14.67 -35.40 -21.25
CA ASN A 2 -15.06 -35.07 -19.87
C ASN A 2 -14.05 -34.07 -19.31
N ALA A 3 -14.50 -32.82 -19.09
CA ALA A 3 -13.75 -31.84 -18.37
C ALA A 3 -13.69 -32.24 -16.89
N HIS A 4 -12.54 -32.68 -16.41
CA HIS A 4 -12.28 -32.81 -14.99
C HIS A 4 -12.31 -31.43 -14.34
N VAL A 5 -13.42 -31.09 -13.72
CA VAL A 5 -13.46 -29.96 -12.76
C VAL A 5 -12.67 -30.41 -11.54
N SER A 6 -11.46 -29.88 -11.39
CA SER A 6 -10.65 -30.07 -10.19
C SER A 6 -11.43 -29.49 -9.00
N SER A 7 -11.85 -30.36 -8.09
CA SER A 7 -12.53 -29.96 -6.85
C SER A 7 -11.58 -29.09 -6.02
N ALA A 8 -11.88 -27.80 -5.87
CA ALA A 8 -11.19 -26.94 -4.94
C ALA A 8 -11.53 -27.42 -3.51
N ALA A 9 -10.54 -27.91 -2.77
CA ALA A 9 -10.72 -28.30 -1.38
C ALA A 9 -11.06 -27.05 -0.55
N VAL A 10 -12.24 -27.06 0.06
CA VAL A 10 -12.60 -26.08 1.09
C VAL A 10 -11.85 -26.47 2.36
N VAL A 11 -10.84 -25.69 2.73
CA VAL A 11 -10.15 -25.84 4.01
C VAL A 11 -10.88 -24.96 5.03
N PRO A 12 -11.57 -25.51 6.02
CA PRO A 12 -12.18 -24.70 7.07
C PRO A 12 -11.08 -23.96 7.83
N SER A 13 -11.25 -22.65 8.04
CA SER A 13 -10.39 -21.90 8.95
C SER A 13 -10.89 -22.15 10.37
N PRO A 14 -10.15 -22.84 11.24
CA PRO A 14 -10.58 -23.05 12.61
C PRO A 14 -10.60 -21.72 13.36
N ALA A 15 -11.64 -21.50 14.16
CA ALA A 15 -11.67 -20.47 15.19
C ALA A 15 -10.72 -20.91 16.32
N GLY A 16 -9.45 -20.53 16.23
CA GLY A 16 -8.42 -20.89 17.20
C GLY A 16 -7.04 -20.93 16.55
N GLU A 17 -6.01 -20.66 17.30
CA GLU A 17 -4.60 -20.56 16.91
C GLU A 17 -3.98 -21.91 16.47
N GLU A 18 -4.47 -22.50 15.40
CA GLU A 18 -3.82 -23.66 14.78
C GLU A 18 -2.59 -23.18 13.98
N PRO A 19 -1.40 -23.74 14.21
CA PRO A 19 -0.15 -23.33 13.55
C PRO A 19 -0.20 -23.35 12.01
N GLY A 20 -1.12 -24.10 11.42
CA GLY A 20 -1.31 -24.20 9.96
C GLY A 20 -2.21 -23.12 9.33
N ALA A 21 -3.14 -22.53 10.08
CA ALA A 21 -4.15 -21.62 9.54
C ALA A 21 -3.54 -20.36 8.91
N SER A 22 -2.51 -19.79 9.52
CA SER A 22 -1.81 -18.60 9.01
C SER A 22 -1.03 -18.89 7.72
N LEU A 23 -0.53 -20.11 7.52
CA LEU A 23 0.18 -20.51 6.30
C LEU A 23 -0.79 -20.65 5.12
N VAL A 24 -1.94 -21.31 5.34
CA VAL A 24 -3.00 -21.47 4.33
C VAL A 24 -3.56 -20.10 3.95
N PHE A 25 -3.84 -19.24 4.93
CA PHE A 25 -4.30 -17.87 4.68
C PHE A 25 -3.30 -17.08 3.84
N ARG A 26 -2.00 -17.09 4.18
CA ARG A 26 -0.97 -16.43 3.38
C ARG A 26 -0.91 -16.96 1.94
N ALA A 27 -0.99 -18.29 1.77
CA ALA A 27 -0.97 -18.90 0.45
C ALA A 27 -2.18 -18.45 -0.39
N ALA A 28 -3.37 -18.34 0.21
CA ALA A 28 -4.57 -17.83 -0.42
C ALA A 28 -4.44 -16.34 -0.76
N MET A 29 -3.96 -15.50 0.18
CA MET A 29 -3.76 -14.07 -0.04
C MET A 29 -2.75 -13.80 -1.18
N ARG A 30 -1.77 -14.66 -1.39
CA ARG A 30 -0.84 -14.54 -2.53
C ARG A 30 -1.51 -14.71 -3.90
N LYS A 31 -2.75 -15.22 -3.95
CA LYS A 31 -3.53 -15.31 -5.19
C LYS A 31 -4.25 -14.02 -5.56
N LEU A 32 -4.35 -13.07 -4.63
CA LEU A 32 -4.89 -11.74 -4.92
C LEU A 32 -3.79 -10.89 -5.59
N ALA A 33 -4.09 -10.37 -6.77
CA ALA A 33 -3.28 -9.33 -7.37
C ALA A 33 -3.68 -7.98 -6.77
N GLY A 34 -2.68 -7.18 -6.39
CA GLY A 34 -2.91 -5.84 -5.83
C GLY A 34 -2.05 -4.80 -6.52
N ALA A 35 -2.58 -3.60 -6.75
CA ALA A 35 -1.79 -2.47 -7.18
C ALA A 35 -0.80 -2.09 -6.06
N VAL A 36 0.47 -1.90 -6.45
CA VAL A 36 1.52 -1.48 -5.50
C VAL A 36 1.44 0.01 -5.28
N SER A 37 1.35 0.40 -4.02
CA SER A 37 1.33 1.79 -3.62
C SER A 37 2.39 2.05 -2.54
N VAL A 38 2.85 3.30 -2.46
CA VAL A 38 3.69 3.78 -1.37
C VAL A 38 2.91 4.82 -0.57
N LEU A 39 2.72 4.56 0.72
CA LEU A 39 2.29 5.57 1.69
C LEU A 39 3.51 6.39 2.10
N THR A 40 3.38 7.70 2.04
CA THR A 40 4.41 8.66 2.46
C THR A 40 3.86 9.60 3.53
N VAL A 41 4.68 9.94 4.51
CA VAL A 41 4.32 10.79 5.64
C VAL A 41 5.53 11.58 6.13
N GLY A 42 5.29 12.73 6.74
CA GLY A 42 6.31 13.61 7.29
C GLY A 42 7.02 14.44 6.23
N GLN A 43 7.88 15.35 6.67
CA GLN A 43 8.60 16.28 5.81
C GLN A 43 10.09 16.33 6.18
N GLY A 44 10.94 16.76 5.23
CA GLY A 44 12.38 16.90 5.47
C GLY A 44 13.01 15.62 6.02
N GLU A 45 13.73 15.72 7.12
CA GLU A 45 14.38 14.59 7.78
C GLU A 45 13.42 13.66 8.53
N ALA A 46 12.20 14.11 8.84
CA ALA A 46 11.17 13.30 9.47
C ALA A 46 10.35 12.45 8.46
N ARG A 47 10.59 12.63 7.17
CA ARG A 47 9.85 11.88 6.13
C ARG A 47 10.13 10.39 6.20
N THR A 48 9.08 9.60 6.07
CA THR A 48 9.13 8.13 6.05
C THR A 48 7.95 7.58 5.25
N GLY A 49 7.79 6.27 5.22
CA GLY A 49 6.68 5.65 4.51
C GLY A 49 6.78 4.14 4.49
N LEU A 50 5.86 3.50 3.79
CA LEU A 50 5.83 2.05 3.60
C LEU A 50 5.24 1.68 2.23
N THR A 51 5.57 0.49 1.74
CA THR A 51 4.92 -0.12 0.56
C THR A 51 3.73 -0.95 1.00
N ALA A 52 2.62 -0.82 0.30
CA ALA A 52 1.40 -1.56 0.56
C ALA A 52 0.64 -1.90 -0.73
N THR A 53 -0.15 -2.98 -0.65
CA THR A 53 -1.15 -3.37 -1.65
C THR A 53 -2.58 -3.34 -1.08
N SER A 54 -2.74 -2.85 0.15
CA SER A 54 -4.00 -2.85 0.89
C SER A 54 -4.80 -1.55 0.76
N VAL A 55 -4.52 -0.76 -0.28
CA VAL A 55 -5.26 0.48 -0.55
C VAL A 55 -6.58 0.16 -1.23
N SER A 56 -7.67 0.75 -0.74
CA SER A 56 -9.00 0.61 -1.32
C SER A 56 -9.78 1.93 -1.23
N SER A 57 -10.62 2.19 -2.23
CA SER A 57 -11.62 3.25 -2.14
C SER A 57 -12.65 2.89 -1.06
N LEU A 58 -13.03 3.85 -0.23
CA LEU A 58 -14.09 3.70 0.77
C LEU A 58 -15.37 4.43 0.34
N SER A 59 -15.24 5.69 -0.09
CA SER A 59 -16.36 6.52 -0.52
C SER A 59 -15.92 7.46 -1.63
N VAL A 60 -16.85 7.84 -2.49
CA VAL A 60 -16.67 8.87 -3.53
C VAL A 60 -17.13 10.23 -3.01
N GLU A 61 -18.14 10.27 -2.15
CA GLU A 61 -18.71 11.49 -1.56
C GLU A 61 -18.88 11.32 -0.05
N PRO A 62 -18.00 11.90 0.77
CA PRO A 62 -16.76 12.59 0.41
C PRO A 62 -15.69 11.60 -0.11
N PRO A 63 -14.72 12.07 -0.94
CA PRO A 63 -13.65 11.22 -1.43
C PRO A 63 -12.81 10.67 -0.27
N THR A 64 -12.86 9.37 -0.05
CA THR A 64 -12.24 8.71 1.10
C THR A 64 -11.66 7.38 0.68
N LEU A 65 -10.48 7.06 1.17
CA LEU A 65 -9.81 5.77 0.97
C LEU A 65 -9.42 5.13 2.30
N LEU A 66 -9.13 3.84 2.26
CA LEU A 66 -8.55 3.12 3.39
C LEU A 66 -7.25 2.41 3.01
N ILE A 67 -6.41 2.19 4.01
CA ILE A 67 -5.19 1.38 3.90
C ILE A 67 -4.93 0.66 5.23
N CYS A 68 -4.48 -0.60 5.17
CA CYS A 68 -4.05 -1.33 6.36
C CYS A 68 -2.56 -1.12 6.60
N VAL A 69 -2.20 -0.58 7.77
CA VAL A 69 -0.83 -0.28 8.18
C VAL A 69 -0.45 -1.16 9.37
N ASN A 70 0.71 -1.84 9.27
CA ASN A 70 1.25 -2.61 10.38
C ASN A 70 1.72 -1.65 11.49
N ARG A 71 1.30 -1.89 12.74
CA ARG A 71 1.70 -1.07 13.92
C ARG A 71 3.21 -1.09 14.19
N GLY A 72 3.92 -2.14 13.75
CA GLY A 72 5.38 -2.23 13.81
C GLY A 72 6.12 -1.48 12.70
N ALA A 73 5.41 -0.88 11.72
CA ALA A 73 6.05 -0.09 10.68
C ALA A 73 6.60 1.22 11.23
N SER A 74 7.81 1.61 10.79
CA SER A 74 8.46 2.87 11.24
C SER A 74 7.67 4.14 10.86
N SER A 75 6.75 4.04 9.91
CA SER A 75 5.87 5.13 9.49
C SER A 75 4.58 5.24 10.31
N PHE A 76 4.28 4.26 11.19
CA PHE A 76 3.00 4.24 11.91
C PHE A 76 2.87 5.41 12.91
N ALA A 77 3.84 5.59 13.81
CA ALA A 77 3.80 6.69 14.78
C ALA A 77 3.84 8.08 14.10
N PRO A 78 4.70 8.34 13.09
CA PRO A 78 4.62 9.57 12.29
C PRO A 78 3.26 9.79 11.62
N LEU A 79 2.61 8.75 11.09
CA LEU A 79 1.29 8.85 10.47
C LEU A 79 0.22 9.39 11.44
N LEU A 80 0.23 8.87 12.67
CA LEU A 80 -0.72 9.33 13.70
C LEU A 80 -0.42 10.75 14.20
N ALA A 81 0.87 11.13 14.26
CA ALA A 81 1.31 12.45 14.74
C ALA A 81 1.04 13.55 13.70
N GLU A 82 1.42 13.33 12.45
CA GLU A 82 1.29 14.30 11.36
C GLU A 82 -0.16 14.47 10.90
N ARG A 83 -0.96 13.42 11.01
CA ARG A 83 -2.36 13.36 10.55
C ARG A 83 -2.56 13.71 9.06
N THR A 84 -1.49 13.74 8.29
CA THR A 84 -1.48 13.94 6.83
C THR A 84 -0.54 12.94 6.19
N PHE A 85 -0.91 12.41 5.03
CA PHE A 85 -0.13 11.43 4.28
C PHE A 85 -0.50 11.45 2.81
N ALA A 86 0.35 10.87 1.98
CA ALA A 86 -0.02 10.63 0.59
C ALA A 86 0.06 9.15 0.24
N ILE A 87 -0.82 8.71 -0.67
CA ILE A 87 -0.78 7.41 -1.31
C ILE A 87 -0.33 7.60 -2.75
N ASN A 88 0.77 6.95 -3.13
CA ASN A 88 1.34 7.02 -4.46
C ASN A 88 1.19 5.65 -5.12
N VAL A 89 0.30 5.51 -6.10
CA VAL A 89 0.14 4.29 -6.91
C VAL A 89 1.30 4.20 -7.89
N LEU A 90 2.00 3.08 -7.88
CA LEU A 90 3.26 2.93 -8.61
C LEU A 90 3.06 2.44 -10.04
N ARG A 91 4.03 2.79 -10.90
CA ARG A 91 4.19 2.32 -12.28
C ARG A 91 5.27 1.23 -12.33
N PRO A 92 5.37 0.42 -13.41
CA PRO A 92 6.33 -0.68 -13.49
C PRO A 92 7.79 -0.29 -13.21
N HIS A 93 8.24 0.87 -13.67
CA HIS A 93 9.62 1.34 -13.44
C HIS A 93 9.88 1.81 -12.00
N HIS A 94 8.85 1.92 -11.16
CA HIS A 94 8.97 2.25 -9.72
C HIS A 94 9.23 1.02 -8.83
N GLU A 95 9.55 -0.16 -9.39
CA GLU A 95 9.93 -1.32 -8.58
C GLU A 95 11.06 -0.99 -7.58
N PRO A 96 12.12 -0.23 -7.93
CA PRO A 96 13.13 0.19 -6.95
C PRO A 96 12.57 1.06 -5.82
N VAL A 97 11.59 1.93 -6.09
CA VAL A 97 10.90 2.72 -5.07
C VAL A 97 10.10 1.81 -4.14
N ALA A 98 9.33 0.86 -4.70
CA ALA A 98 8.58 -0.12 -3.92
C ALA A 98 9.51 -0.90 -2.96
N ASP A 99 10.65 -1.34 -3.43
CA ASP A 99 11.63 -2.08 -2.64
C ASP A 99 12.22 -1.26 -1.48
N ARG A 100 12.56 0.01 -1.72
CA ARG A 100 13.06 0.92 -0.68
C ARG A 100 12.03 1.13 0.43
N PHE A 101 10.78 1.37 0.07
CA PHE A 101 9.69 1.56 1.03
C PHE A 101 9.23 0.26 1.70
N ALA A 102 9.48 -0.90 1.07
CA ALA A 102 9.33 -2.21 1.70
C ALA A 102 10.45 -2.53 2.71
N GLY A 103 11.49 -1.70 2.78
CA GLY A 103 12.61 -1.86 3.71
C GLY A 103 13.70 -2.80 3.21
N LYS A 104 13.73 -3.15 1.91
CA LYS A 104 14.87 -3.88 1.34
C LYS A 104 16.16 -3.07 1.54
N GLY A 105 17.24 -3.76 1.85
CA GLY A 105 18.52 -3.12 2.15
C GLY A 105 18.59 -2.39 3.49
N GLY A 106 17.58 -2.55 4.36
CA GLY A 106 17.55 -1.92 5.69
C GLY A 106 17.31 -0.41 5.69
N LEU A 107 16.90 0.17 4.55
CA LEU A 107 16.69 1.62 4.40
C LEU A 107 15.54 2.12 5.29
N LYS A 108 15.75 3.29 5.90
CA LYS A 108 14.80 3.93 6.82
C LYS A 108 14.70 5.45 6.54
N GLY A 109 13.58 6.04 6.94
CA GLY A 109 13.38 7.49 6.89
C GLY A 109 13.69 8.09 5.50
N PRO A 110 14.44 9.20 5.45
CA PRO A 110 14.76 9.92 4.22
C PRO A 110 15.47 9.09 3.15
N ALA A 111 16.30 8.11 3.54
CA ALA A 111 17.03 7.27 2.59
C ALA A 111 16.11 6.44 1.65
N ARG A 112 14.85 6.22 2.04
CA ARG A 112 13.85 5.56 1.18
C ARG A 112 13.48 6.37 -0.05
N TYR A 113 13.66 7.69 0.01
CA TYR A 113 13.24 8.65 -1.02
C TYR A 113 14.27 8.87 -2.12
N GLU A 114 15.49 8.36 -1.96
CA GLU A 114 16.56 8.51 -2.94
C GLU A 114 16.23 7.81 -4.25
N GLY A 115 16.71 8.37 -5.36
CA GLY A 115 16.59 7.80 -6.71
C GLY A 115 15.21 7.99 -7.35
N ALA A 116 14.37 8.87 -6.80
CA ALA A 116 13.10 9.30 -7.39
C ALA A 116 12.83 10.78 -7.08
N ASP A 117 12.02 11.42 -7.92
CA ASP A 117 11.63 12.80 -7.74
C ASP A 117 10.34 12.92 -6.93
N TRP A 118 10.35 13.80 -5.94
CA TRP A 118 9.25 13.99 -5.01
C TRP A 118 8.78 15.44 -5.02
N THR A 119 7.48 15.63 -5.04
CA THR A 119 6.78 16.91 -4.98
C THR A 119 5.79 16.91 -3.81
N ARG A 120 4.90 17.89 -3.77
CA ARG A 120 3.86 18.04 -2.73
C ARG A 120 2.57 18.50 -3.38
N LEU A 121 1.46 18.19 -2.74
CA LEU A 121 0.14 18.74 -3.05
C LEU A 121 -0.37 19.60 -1.88
N ALA A 122 -1.62 19.46 -1.49
CA ALA A 122 -2.27 20.35 -0.52
C ALA A 122 -1.75 20.21 0.93
N THR A 123 -1.53 18.97 1.41
CA THR A 123 -1.12 18.74 2.81
C THR A 123 0.37 18.93 3.05
N GLY A 124 1.16 18.91 1.99
CA GLY A 124 2.62 18.93 2.08
C GLY A 124 3.26 17.56 2.30
N ALA A 125 2.49 16.48 2.38
CA ALA A 125 3.03 15.12 2.36
C ALA A 125 3.79 14.85 1.05
N PRO A 126 4.89 14.08 1.05
CA PRO A 126 5.66 13.81 -0.16
C PRO A 126 4.85 13.01 -1.18
N VAL A 127 4.80 13.49 -2.41
CA VAL A 127 4.13 12.87 -3.55
C VAL A 127 5.15 12.53 -4.63
N LEU A 128 5.18 11.28 -5.08
CA LEU A 128 6.07 10.83 -6.16
C LEU A 128 5.69 11.55 -7.46
N ALA A 129 6.66 12.23 -8.09
CA ALA A 129 6.41 13.19 -9.17
C ALA A 129 5.70 12.57 -10.38
N ASP A 130 6.00 11.32 -10.71
CA ASP A 130 5.44 10.59 -11.84
C ASP A 130 4.66 9.33 -11.41
N ALA A 131 4.08 9.31 -10.20
CA ALA A 131 3.16 8.27 -9.78
C ALA A 131 2.03 8.08 -10.81
N LEU A 132 1.53 6.84 -10.96
CA LEU A 132 0.36 6.56 -11.80
C LEU A 132 -0.86 7.38 -11.34
N ALA A 133 -1.09 7.35 -10.03
CA ALA A 133 -2.02 8.24 -9.34
C ALA A 133 -1.45 8.59 -7.97
N ALA A 134 -1.76 9.77 -7.47
CA ALA A 134 -1.42 10.18 -6.13
C ALA A 134 -2.64 10.77 -5.43
N PHE A 135 -2.85 10.38 -4.18
CA PHE A 135 -3.92 10.86 -3.30
C PHE A 135 -3.29 11.51 -2.08
N ASP A 136 -3.51 12.79 -1.91
CA ASP A 136 -3.06 13.56 -0.76
C ASP A 136 -4.19 13.60 0.28
N CYS A 137 -3.92 13.12 1.49
CA CYS A 137 -4.96 12.77 2.44
C CYS A 137 -4.73 13.40 3.80
N GLU A 138 -5.84 13.73 4.46
CA GLU A 138 -5.91 13.96 5.89
C GLU A 138 -6.42 12.72 6.60
N LEU A 139 -5.79 12.35 7.71
CA LEU A 139 -6.21 11.23 8.54
C LEU A 139 -7.58 11.54 9.17
N GLU A 140 -8.60 10.80 8.77
CA GLU A 140 -9.96 10.89 9.33
C GLU A 140 -10.11 9.99 10.54
N ASP A 141 -9.79 8.70 10.40
CA ASP A 141 -9.88 7.71 11.48
C ASP A 141 -8.76 6.66 11.40
N ALA A 142 -8.51 6.00 12.53
CA ALA A 142 -7.52 4.95 12.68
C ALA A 142 -8.05 3.84 13.60
N ILE A 143 -8.49 2.73 13.02
CA ILE A 143 -9.17 1.65 13.71
C ILE A 143 -8.18 0.51 13.96
N GLU A 144 -7.79 0.31 15.21
CA GLU A 144 -6.86 -0.75 15.59
C GLU A 144 -7.50 -2.13 15.49
N ARG A 145 -6.80 -3.06 14.82
CA ARG A 145 -7.17 -4.48 14.72
C ARG A 145 -5.91 -5.35 14.75
N HIS A 146 -5.72 -6.11 15.80
CA HIS A 146 -4.57 -7.01 15.98
C HIS A 146 -3.23 -6.33 15.75
N SER A 147 -2.42 -6.79 14.81
CA SER A 147 -1.11 -6.22 14.43
C SER A 147 -1.20 -5.02 13.49
N HIS A 148 -2.40 -4.68 13.02
CA HIS A 148 -2.60 -3.64 12.02
C HIS A 148 -3.62 -2.59 12.49
N VAL A 149 -3.58 -1.46 11.78
CA VAL A 149 -4.56 -0.39 11.89
C VAL A 149 -5.17 -0.16 10.50
N ILE A 150 -6.50 -0.07 10.45
CA ILE A 150 -7.21 0.42 9.28
C ILE A 150 -7.17 1.94 9.36
N VAL A 151 -6.42 2.56 8.49
CA VAL A 151 -6.30 4.02 8.37
C VAL A 151 -7.32 4.47 7.33
N ILE A 152 -8.17 5.42 7.71
CA ILE A 152 -9.14 6.06 6.83
C ILE A 152 -8.65 7.47 6.54
N GLY A 153 -8.48 7.80 5.25
CA GLY A 153 -7.99 9.08 4.80
C GLY A 153 -8.99 9.80 3.91
N ARG A 154 -9.35 11.02 4.27
CA ARG A 154 -10.11 11.93 3.43
C ARG A 154 -9.17 12.50 2.37
N VAL A 155 -9.48 12.29 1.10
CA VAL A 155 -8.68 12.80 -0.01
C VAL A 155 -8.96 14.29 -0.20
N VAL A 156 -7.93 15.12 -0.07
CA VAL A 156 -8.02 16.58 -0.22
C VAL A 156 -7.45 17.07 -1.55
N ALA A 157 -6.58 16.30 -2.17
CA ALA A 157 -6.08 16.55 -3.52
C ALA A 157 -5.69 15.24 -4.19
N SER A 158 -5.75 15.18 -5.51
CA SER A 158 -5.29 14.03 -6.28
C SER A 158 -4.62 14.44 -7.57
N ARG A 159 -3.74 13.57 -8.07
CA ARG A 159 -3.08 13.72 -9.38
C ARG A 159 -3.11 12.37 -10.10
N ILE A 160 -3.25 12.41 -11.41
CA ILE A 160 -3.31 11.23 -12.28
C ILE A 160 -2.29 11.41 -13.41
N THR A 161 -1.59 10.35 -13.77
CA THR A 161 -0.78 10.24 -14.98
C THR A 161 -1.56 9.41 -15.99
N GLU A 162 -1.94 10.01 -17.11
CA GLU A 162 -2.67 9.32 -18.17
C GLU A 162 -1.77 8.38 -18.98
N ASN A 163 -2.38 7.38 -19.62
CA ASN A 163 -1.72 6.44 -20.53
C ASN A 163 -0.51 5.73 -19.92
N ALA A 164 -0.66 5.26 -18.69
CA ALA A 164 0.39 4.55 -17.96
C ALA A 164 -0.18 3.34 -17.20
N ASP A 165 0.64 2.31 -17.04
CA ASP A 165 0.25 1.04 -16.42
C ASP A 165 0.61 0.99 -14.92
N PRO A 166 -0.18 0.25 -14.10
CA PRO A 166 0.14 0.04 -12.70
C PRO A 166 1.25 -1.00 -12.52
N LEU A 167 2.04 -0.82 -11.46
CA LEU A 167 2.84 -1.89 -10.88
C LEU A 167 1.93 -2.76 -10.03
N LEU A 168 1.90 -4.06 -10.33
CA LEU A 168 1.13 -5.05 -9.58
C LEU A 168 2.05 -5.90 -8.69
N TYR A 169 1.52 -6.43 -7.61
CA TYR A 169 2.15 -7.47 -6.82
C TYR A 169 1.25 -8.71 -6.81
N TRP A 170 1.79 -9.84 -7.28
CA TRP A 170 1.08 -11.10 -7.36
C TRP A 170 2.01 -12.28 -7.17
N ALA A 171 1.56 -13.29 -6.44
CA ALA A 171 2.29 -14.53 -6.18
C ALA A 171 3.71 -14.32 -5.62
N GLY A 172 3.95 -13.19 -4.92
CA GLY A 172 5.24 -12.88 -4.30
C GLY A 172 6.22 -12.12 -5.18
N SER A 173 5.80 -11.58 -6.32
CA SER A 173 6.64 -10.81 -7.23
C SER A 173 5.90 -9.62 -7.84
N TYR A 174 6.67 -8.62 -8.25
CA TYR A 174 6.13 -7.51 -9.04
C TYR A 174 5.77 -7.98 -10.46
N ARG A 175 4.76 -7.36 -11.03
CA ARG A 175 4.24 -7.63 -12.38
C ARG A 175 3.79 -6.32 -13.03
N GLY A 176 3.97 -6.21 -14.35
CA GLY A 176 3.24 -5.25 -15.18
C GLY A 176 1.96 -5.87 -15.72
N LEU A 177 1.03 -5.05 -16.20
CA LEU A 177 -0.03 -5.50 -17.09
C LEU A 177 0.60 -5.75 -18.47
N ALA A 178 0.45 -6.98 -19.00
CA ALA A 178 0.66 -7.22 -20.42
C ALA A 178 -0.69 -6.96 -21.10
N LEU A 179 -0.82 -5.82 -21.76
CA LEU A 179 -1.93 -5.51 -22.67
C LEU A 179 -1.63 -6.03 -24.06
#